data_5365c0ac4a43da34634e77c8f4796c5f
#
_entry.id   5365c0ac4a43da34634e77c8f4796c5f
#
_cell.length_a   1.000
_cell.length_b   1.000
_cell.length_c   1.000
_cell.angle_alpha   90.00
_cell.angle_beta   90.00
_cell.angle_gamma   90.00
#
_symmetry.space_group_name_H-M   'P 1'
#
loop_
_entity.id
_entity.type
_entity.pdbx_description
1 polymer ?
#
loop_
_entity_poly.entity_id
_entity_poly.type
_entity_poly.pdbx_seq_one_letter_code
_entity_poly.pdbx_strand_id
1 'polypeptide(L)'
;KLKDVDMQLQRNKVTNLRLACARLDGLLLRPGETMSYWYLIGKPTAGKGYLPGMILRNGGYLAATGGGLCQLSNLIYWMTLHTPLTVVERHRHGYDVFPDANRTQPFGSGATCFYPYLDLMIRNDTQDTYQMRVRVGKTDLEGEWRVSAEPTERYAVVERNHEMRAQYWGGYIRHNELYRQTFDLQGNLLAETLVAVNDAVMMYSPYLEESKKEG
;
A
#
# COMPACT_ATOMS: atom_id res chain seq x y z
N LYS A 1 12.29 -8.32 6.12
CA LYS A 1 12.08 -9.77 6.32
C LYS A 1 11.45 -9.97 7.68
N LEU A 2 10.27 -10.57 7.76
CA LEU A 2 9.66 -10.99 9.03
C LEU A 2 10.48 -12.18 9.54
N LYS A 3 11.01 -12.09 10.77
CA LYS A 3 12.01 -13.04 11.28
C LYS A 3 11.50 -14.48 11.48
N ASP A 4 10.21 -14.70 11.66
CA ASP A 4 9.61 -15.99 12.01
C ASP A 4 8.58 -16.52 10.99
N VAL A 5 8.69 -16.11 9.71
CA VAL A 5 7.79 -16.56 8.66
C VAL A 5 8.47 -17.64 7.83
N ASP A 6 7.71 -18.69 7.50
CA ASP A 6 8.13 -19.74 6.58
C ASP A 6 8.74 -19.14 5.30
N MET A 7 10.02 -19.40 5.09
CA MET A 7 10.78 -18.91 3.94
C MET A 7 10.21 -19.39 2.61
N GLN A 8 9.49 -20.52 2.59
CA GLN A 8 8.79 -20.99 1.39
C GLN A 8 7.65 -20.05 1.01
N LEU A 9 6.86 -19.57 1.99
CA LEU A 9 5.79 -18.58 1.73
C LEU A 9 6.35 -17.25 1.21
N GLN A 10 7.56 -16.85 1.65
CA GLN A 10 8.24 -15.65 1.13
C GLN A 10 8.70 -15.85 -0.34
N ARG A 11 9.23 -17.02 -0.70
CA ARG A 11 9.59 -17.34 -2.09
C ARG A 11 8.36 -17.38 -2.99
N ASN A 12 7.29 -18.03 -2.53
CA ASN A 12 6.01 -18.10 -3.23
C ASN A 12 5.41 -16.70 -3.47
N LYS A 13 5.51 -15.81 -2.48
CA LYS A 13 5.12 -14.40 -2.62
C LYS A 13 5.85 -13.72 -3.78
N VAL A 14 7.13 -13.94 -3.94
CA VAL A 14 7.91 -13.37 -5.06
C VAL A 14 7.36 -13.83 -6.41
N THR A 15 6.99 -15.11 -6.54
CA THR A 15 6.34 -15.65 -7.74
C THR A 15 4.99 -14.97 -7.98
N ASN A 16 4.15 -14.86 -6.94
CA ASN A 16 2.84 -14.21 -7.03
C ASN A 16 2.98 -12.73 -7.48
N LEU A 17 3.94 -12.01 -6.92
CA LEU A 17 4.21 -10.61 -7.28
C LEU A 17 4.67 -10.49 -8.74
N ARG A 18 5.54 -11.38 -9.24
CA ARG A 18 5.97 -11.38 -10.64
C ARG A 18 4.80 -11.57 -11.60
N LEU A 19 3.91 -12.51 -11.30
CA LEU A 19 2.71 -12.76 -12.12
C LEU A 19 1.78 -11.54 -12.14
N ALA A 20 1.57 -10.90 -10.98
CA ALA A 20 0.74 -9.71 -10.90
C ALA A 20 1.40 -8.49 -11.57
N CYS A 21 2.70 -8.26 -11.37
CA CYS A 21 3.43 -7.18 -12.04
C CYS A 21 3.34 -7.32 -13.58
N ALA A 22 3.47 -8.53 -14.12
CA ALA A 22 3.38 -8.76 -15.57
C ALA A 22 2.01 -8.38 -16.16
N ARG A 23 0.98 -8.23 -15.33
CA ARG A 23 -0.35 -7.78 -15.77
C ARG A 23 -0.54 -6.27 -15.69
N LEU A 24 0.29 -5.59 -14.91
CA LEU A 24 0.15 -4.16 -14.61
C LEU A 24 1.27 -3.32 -15.23
N ASP A 25 2.46 -3.90 -15.41
CA ASP A 25 3.60 -3.17 -15.99
C ASP A 25 3.30 -2.71 -17.41
N GLY A 26 3.52 -1.42 -17.66
CA GLY A 26 3.22 -0.78 -18.94
C GLY A 26 1.76 -0.32 -19.11
N LEU A 27 0.90 -0.52 -18.13
CA LEU A 27 -0.48 -0.02 -18.17
C LEU A 27 -0.48 1.49 -18.47
N LEU A 28 -1.24 1.90 -19.47
CA LEU A 28 -1.54 3.30 -19.76
C LEU A 28 -2.88 3.65 -19.14
N LEU A 29 -2.91 4.74 -18.39
CA LEU A 29 -4.11 5.32 -17.79
C LEU A 29 -4.34 6.70 -18.42
N ARG A 30 -5.24 6.75 -19.40
CA ARG A 30 -5.55 7.98 -20.16
C ARG A 30 -6.49 8.89 -19.37
N PRO A 31 -6.63 10.17 -19.77
CA PRO A 31 -7.62 11.08 -19.20
C PRO A 31 -9.01 10.45 -19.10
N GLY A 32 -9.63 10.54 -17.92
CA GLY A 32 -10.94 9.99 -17.60
C GLY A 32 -10.99 8.48 -17.33
N GLU A 33 -9.91 7.74 -17.58
CA GLU A 33 -9.88 6.29 -17.34
C GLU A 33 -9.71 5.97 -15.85
N THR A 34 -10.31 4.86 -15.44
CA THR A 34 -10.16 4.27 -14.11
C THR A 34 -9.59 2.86 -14.23
N MET A 35 -8.51 2.58 -13.52
CA MET A 35 -7.99 1.23 -13.35
C MET A 35 -8.58 0.56 -12.11
N SER A 36 -8.81 -0.75 -12.17
CA SER A 36 -9.10 -1.63 -11.05
C SER A 36 -8.00 -2.67 -10.93
N TYR A 37 -7.43 -2.80 -9.74
CA TYR A 37 -6.37 -3.76 -9.47
C TYR A 37 -6.80 -5.19 -9.76
N TRP A 38 -7.99 -5.59 -9.29
CA TRP A 38 -8.47 -6.95 -9.50
C TRP A 38 -9.02 -7.21 -10.90
N TYR A 39 -9.56 -6.21 -11.58
CA TYR A 39 -9.96 -6.38 -12.98
C TYR A 39 -8.77 -6.73 -13.86
N LEU A 40 -7.63 -6.08 -13.65
CA LEU A 40 -6.41 -6.28 -14.43
C LEU A 40 -5.70 -7.59 -14.10
N ILE A 41 -5.56 -7.93 -12.82
CA ILE A 41 -4.87 -9.15 -12.35
C ILE A 41 -5.80 -10.36 -12.50
N GLY A 42 -7.08 -10.18 -12.23
CA GLY A 42 -8.07 -11.24 -12.15
C GLY A 42 -7.89 -12.11 -10.90
N LYS A 43 -8.75 -13.13 -10.75
CA LYS A 43 -8.68 -14.07 -9.62
C LYS A 43 -7.33 -14.82 -9.62
N PRO A 44 -6.54 -14.73 -8.51
CA PRO A 44 -5.30 -15.48 -8.38
C PRO A 44 -5.62 -16.95 -8.07
N THR A 45 -5.34 -17.84 -9.03
CA THR A 45 -5.61 -19.28 -8.91
C THR A 45 -4.35 -20.10 -9.18
N ALA A 46 -4.28 -21.32 -8.66
CA ALA A 46 -3.18 -22.23 -8.92
C ALA A 46 -3.03 -22.52 -10.43
N GLY A 47 -4.14 -22.62 -11.17
CA GLY A 47 -4.12 -22.82 -12.63
C GLY A 47 -3.49 -21.66 -13.42
N LYS A 48 -3.39 -20.46 -12.81
CA LYS A 48 -2.65 -19.29 -13.35
C LYS A 48 -1.21 -19.21 -12.84
N GLY A 49 -0.74 -20.22 -12.09
CA GLY A 49 0.61 -20.28 -11.53
C GLY A 49 0.78 -19.59 -10.17
N TYR A 50 -0.31 -19.07 -9.56
CA TYR A 50 -0.21 -18.49 -8.21
C TYR A 50 -0.02 -19.57 -7.16
N LEU A 51 0.87 -19.31 -6.22
CA LEU A 51 1.27 -20.22 -5.14
C LEU A 51 0.69 -19.78 -3.80
N PRO A 52 0.60 -20.72 -2.80
CA PRO A 52 0.28 -20.34 -1.43
C PRO A 52 1.30 -19.34 -0.88
N GLY A 53 0.82 -18.20 -0.42
CA GLY A 53 1.60 -17.15 0.22
C GLY A 53 0.86 -16.66 1.46
N MET A 54 1.49 -15.79 2.25
CA MET A 54 0.92 -15.26 3.48
C MET A 54 -0.18 -14.23 3.18
N ILE A 55 -1.34 -14.39 3.82
CA ILE A 55 -2.39 -13.39 3.91
C ILE A 55 -2.68 -13.03 5.38
N LEU A 56 -3.05 -11.77 5.63
CA LEU A 56 -3.51 -11.31 6.93
C LEU A 56 -5.03 -11.50 7.04
N ARG A 57 -5.50 -12.11 8.13
CA ARG A 57 -6.93 -12.30 8.40
C ARG A 57 -7.20 -12.28 9.90
N ASN A 58 -8.18 -11.48 10.33
CA ASN A 58 -8.65 -11.39 11.71
C ASN A 58 -7.53 -11.21 12.76
N GLY A 59 -6.55 -10.33 12.46
CA GLY A 59 -5.42 -10.08 13.37
C GLY A 59 -4.34 -11.18 13.40
N GLY A 60 -4.45 -12.21 12.54
CA GLY A 60 -3.46 -13.27 12.36
C GLY A 60 -3.04 -13.41 10.91
N TYR A 61 -2.26 -14.45 10.60
CA TYR A 61 -1.87 -14.77 9.23
C TYR A 61 -2.13 -16.26 8.91
N LEU A 62 -2.39 -16.51 7.63
CA LEU A 62 -2.54 -17.89 7.10
C LEU A 62 -1.97 -17.96 5.68
N ALA A 63 -1.73 -19.19 5.20
CA ALA A 63 -1.31 -19.43 3.83
C ALA A 63 -2.53 -19.56 2.91
N ALA A 64 -2.53 -18.82 1.79
CA ALA A 64 -3.55 -18.94 0.75
C ALA A 64 -2.98 -18.64 -0.64
N THR A 65 -3.58 -19.23 -1.67
CA THR A 65 -3.17 -19.01 -3.08
C THR A 65 -3.24 -17.52 -3.42
N GLY A 66 -2.16 -16.98 -3.98
CA GLY A 66 -2.04 -15.55 -4.27
C GLY A 66 -1.68 -14.69 -3.05
N GLY A 67 -1.31 -15.28 -1.91
CA GLY A 67 -0.88 -14.53 -0.73
C GLY A 67 0.32 -13.64 -1.02
N GLY A 68 0.34 -12.45 -0.37
CA GLY A 68 1.38 -11.44 -0.52
C GLY A 68 1.10 -10.36 -1.56
N LEU A 69 0.01 -10.45 -2.34
CA LEU A 69 -0.34 -9.47 -3.38
C LEU A 69 -0.66 -8.07 -2.83
N CYS A 70 -1.08 -7.95 -1.55
CA CYS A 70 -1.26 -6.64 -0.92
C CYS A 70 0.04 -5.81 -0.87
N GLN A 71 1.22 -6.42 -0.97
CA GLN A 71 2.47 -5.67 -1.07
C GLN A 71 2.53 -4.83 -2.35
N LEU A 72 2.00 -5.36 -3.47
CA LEU A 72 1.94 -4.64 -4.74
C LEU A 72 0.90 -3.52 -4.69
N SER A 73 -0.30 -3.78 -4.15
CA SER A 73 -1.30 -2.72 -3.99
C SER A 73 -0.86 -1.62 -3.02
N ASN A 74 -0.09 -1.96 -1.96
CA ASN A 74 0.54 -0.97 -1.08
C ASN A 74 1.50 -0.06 -1.85
N LEU A 75 2.39 -0.63 -2.68
CA LEU A 75 3.32 0.15 -3.50
C LEU A 75 2.57 1.05 -4.47
N ILE A 76 1.57 0.51 -5.20
CA ILE A 76 0.79 1.28 -6.18
C ILE A 76 0.05 2.43 -5.50
N TYR A 77 -0.60 2.18 -4.37
CA TYR A 77 -1.26 3.22 -3.59
C TYR A 77 -0.27 4.31 -3.15
N TRP A 78 0.86 3.90 -2.55
CA TRP A 78 1.88 4.85 -2.07
C TRP A 78 2.43 5.73 -3.18
N MET A 79 2.81 5.15 -4.32
CA MET A 79 3.32 5.96 -5.43
C MET A 79 2.23 6.84 -6.06
N THR A 80 0.95 6.43 -6.00
CA THR A 80 -0.18 7.23 -6.48
C THR A 80 -0.40 8.49 -5.64
N LEU A 81 -0.17 8.42 -4.32
CA LEU A 81 -0.26 9.59 -3.45
C LEU A 81 0.76 10.70 -3.79
N HIS A 82 1.81 10.38 -4.55
CA HIS A 82 2.82 11.32 -5.05
C HIS A 82 2.54 11.78 -6.50
N THR A 83 1.28 11.73 -6.93
CA THR A 83 0.80 12.15 -8.24
C THR A 83 -0.52 12.91 -8.11
N PRO A 84 -1.00 13.60 -9.16
CA PRO A 84 -2.34 14.18 -9.17
C PRO A 84 -3.46 13.15 -9.39
N LEU A 85 -3.14 11.88 -9.59
CA LEU A 85 -4.15 10.82 -9.77
C LEU A 85 -5.06 10.69 -8.55
N THR A 86 -6.32 10.31 -8.80
CA THR A 86 -7.36 10.17 -7.78
C THR A 86 -7.52 8.71 -7.37
N VAL A 87 -7.38 8.43 -6.08
CA VAL A 87 -7.73 7.13 -5.51
C VAL A 87 -9.24 7.09 -5.30
N VAL A 88 -9.94 6.22 -6.05
CA VAL A 88 -11.41 6.11 -6.04
C VAL A 88 -11.90 5.06 -5.05
N GLU A 89 -11.15 3.96 -4.92
CA GLU A 89 -11.42 2.91 -3.96
C GLU A 89 -10.12 2.47 -3.29
N ARG A 90 -10.15 2.41 -1.96
CA ARG A 90 -9.03 1.94 -1.16
C ARG A 90 -9.55 1.36 0.16
N HIS A 91 -9.06 0.21 0.51
CA HIS A 91 -9.32 -0.44 1.78
C HIS A 91 -8.02 -0.58 2.58
N ARG A 92 -8.13 -0.83 3.87
CA ARG A 92 -6.99 -1.14 4.73
C ARG A 92 -7.37 -2.22 5.75
N HIS A 93 -6.36 -2.83 6.37
CA HIS A 93 -6.60 -3.73 7.49
C HIS A 93 -7.10 -2.95 8.70
N GLY A 94 -8.13 -3.45 9.37
CA GLY A 94 -8.66 -2.91 10.63
C GLY A 94 -7.76 -3.21 11.84
N TYR A 95 -6.68 -3.97 11.64
CA TYR A 95 -5.73 -4.39 12.67
C TYR A 95 -4.31 -3.96 12.31
N ASP A 96 -3.60 -3.39 13.29
CA ASP A 96 -2.15 -3.18 13.24
C ASP A 96 -1.48 -4.39 13.92
N VAL A 97 -0.93 -5.28 13.08
CA VAL A 97 -0.42 -6.60 13.52
C VAL A 97 1.07 -6.56 13.84
N PHE A 98 1.80 -5.59 13.26
CA PHE A 98 3.25 -5.54 13.36
C PHE A 98 3.71 -4.22 13.97
N PRO A 99 4.54 -4.26 15.03
CA PRO A 99 5.20 -3.07 15.54
C PRO A 99 6.03 -2.36 14.46
N ASP A 100 6.23 -1.05 14.62
CA ASP A 100 7.05 -0.23 13.72
C ASP A 100 8.53 -0.61 13.84
N ALA A 101 8.95 -1.64 13.12
CA ALA A 101 10.35 -2.01 13.00
C ALA A 101 10.90 -1.49 11.66
N ASN A 102 11.67 -0.41 11.69
CA ASN A 102 12.28 0.21 10.49
C ASN A 102 11.27 0.64 9.42
N ARG A 103 10.09 1.07 9.81
CA ARG A 103 9.08 1.58 8.89
C ARG A 103 9.53 2.94 8.36
N THR A 104 9.64 3.09 7.04
CA THR A 104 10.01 4.33 6.35
C THR A 104 8.81 5.14 5.91
N GLN A 105 7.63 4.52 5.82
CA GLN A 105 6.37 5.13 5.43
C GLN A 105 5.46 5.30 6.65
N PRO A 106 4.60 6.32 6.69
CA PRO A 106 3.64 6.51 7.76
C PRO A 106 2.74 5.30 7.96
N PHE A 107 2.21 5.11 9.16
CA PHE A 107 1.17 4.13 9.43
C PHE A 107 -0.02 4.36 8.49
N GLY A 108 -0.62 3.28 8.00
CA GLY A 108 -1.80 3.36 7.15
C GLY A 108 -1.55 3.80 5.70
N SER A 109 -0.28 3.92 5.23
CA SER A 109 0.06 4.26 3.85
C SER A 109 -0.04 3.09 2.86
N GLY A 110 -0.76 2.04 3.20
CA GLY A 110 -1.01 0.89 2.33
C GLY A 110 -2.45 0.78 1.84
N ALA A 111 -2.67 -0.14 0.90
CA ALA A 111 -3.98 -0.54 0.39
C ALA A 111 -4.13 -2.06 0.47
N THR A 112 -5.13 -2.51 1.22
CA THR A 112 -5.48 -3.92 1.34
C THR A 112 -6.38 -4.31 0.18
N CYS A 113 -6.03 -5.40 -0.51
CA CYS A 113 -6.85 -5.98 -1.57
C CYS A 113 -7.24 -7.41 -1.24
N PHE A 114 -8.50 -7.77 -1.46
CA PHE A 114 -9.03 -9.12 -1.27
C PHE A 114 -10.05 -9.44 -2.34
N TYR A 115 -9.70 -10.37 -3.24
CA TYR A 115 -10.55 -10.74 -4.37
C TYR A 115 -11.85 -11.42 -3.91
N PRO A 116 -13.02 -11.05 -4.45
CA PRO A 116 -13.27 -9.93 -5.36
C PRO A 116 -13.77 -8.65 -4.66
N TYR A 117 -13.71 -8.60 -3.32
CA TYR A 117 -14.49 -7.67 -2.49
C TYR A 117 -13.80 -6.35 -2.14
N LEU A 118 -12.47 -6.38 -2.00
CA LEU A 118 -11.69 -5.20 -1.61
C LEU A 118 -10.71 -4.89 -2.74
N ASP A 119 -10.93 -3.80 -3.45
CA ASP A 119 -10.12 -3.41 -4.60
C ASP A 119 -9.26 -2.17 -4.30
N LEU A 120 -8.37 -1.85 -5.20
CA LEU A 120 -7.72 -0.56 -5.34
C LEU A 120 -8.07 -0.01 -6.72
N MET A 121 -8.77 1.11 -6.73
CA MET A 121 -9.17 1.77 -7.97
C MET A 121 -8.55 3.17 -8.04
N ILE A 122 -7.96 3.49 -9.19
CA ILE A 122 -7.28 4.76 -9.43
C ILE A 122 -7.80 5.35 -10.72
N ARG A 123 -8.20 6.64 -10.67
CA ARG A 123 -8.72 7.38 -11.82
C ARG A 123 -7.76 8.50 -12.20
N ASN A 124 -7.63 8.71 -13.49
CA ASN A 124 -6.90 9.83 -14.05
C ASN A 124 -7.87 10.98 -14.38
N ASP A 125 -7.92 11.98 -13.51
CA ASP A 125 -8.71 13.19 -13.72
C ASP A 125 -7.90 14.32 -14.40
N THR A 126 -6.67 14.05 -14.83
CA THR A 126 -5.80 15.01 -15.52
C THR A 126 -6.00 14.98 -17.04
N GLN A 127 -5.31 15.86 -17.75
CA GLN A 127 -5.29 15.88 -19.22
C GLN A 127 -4.14 15.02 -19.81
N ASP A 128 -3.23 14.53 -18.97
CA ASP A 128 -2.06 13.77 -19.38
C ASP A 128 -2.29 12.26 -19.26
N THR A 129 -1.56 11.48 -20.06
CA THR A 129 -1.55 10.02 -19.94
C THR A 129 -0.49 9.59 -18.94
N TYR A 130 -0.85 8.73 -18.00
CA TYR A 130 0.05 8.11 -17.04
C TYR A 130 0.39 6.67 -17.44
N GLN A 131 1.63 6.27 -17.25
CA GLN A 131 2.07 4.88 -17.41
C GLN A 131 2.55 4.32 -16.10
N MET A 132 1.97 3.19 -15.70
CA MET A 132 2.46 2.42 -14.55
C MET A 132 3.64 1.55 -14.97
N ARG A 133 4.72 1.59 -14.18
CA ARG A 133 5.83 0.64 -14.27
C ARG A 133 5.99 -0.02 -12.91
N VAL A 134 5.89 -1.34 -12.87
CA VAL A 134 6.05 -2.14 -11.64
C VAL A 134 6.82 -3.42 -11.94
N ARG A 135 7.78 -3.75 -11.09
CA ARG A 135 8.57 -4.97 -11.25
C ARG A 135 9.08 -5.51 -9.91
N VAL A 136 9.37 -6.79 -9.89
CA VAL A 136 10.13 -7.41 -8.80
C VAL A 136 11.61 -7.28 -9.13
N GLY A 137 12.32 -6.42 -8.41
CA GLY A 137 13.76 -6.25 -8.49
C GLY A 137 14.54 -7.39 -7.82
N LYS A 138 15.84 -7.19 -7.60
CA LYS A 138 16.70 -8.19 -6.95
C LYS A 138 16.34 -8.41 -5.47
N THR A 139 16.07 -7.35 -4.76
CA THR A 139 15.80 -7.32 -3.30
C THR A 139 14.42 -6.76 -2.98
N ASP A 140 13.87 -5.89 -3.83
CA ASP A 140 12.71 -5.08 -3.56
C ASP A 140 11.66 -5.18 -4.67
N LEU A 141 10.43 -4.78 -4.33
CA LEU A 141 9.38 -4.49 -5.30
C LEU A 141 9.53 -3.02 -5.68
N GLU A 142 9.66 -2.75 -6.97
CA GLU A 142 9.91 -1.42 -7.53
C GLU A 142 8.72 -0.94 -8.35
N GLY A 143 8.43 0.36 -8.30
CA GLY A 143 7.37 0.95 -9.10
C GLY A 143 7.53 2.45 -9.28
N GLU A 144 6.96 2.96 -10.38
CA GLU A 144 6.88 4.37 -10.71
C GLU A 144 5.64 4.67 -11.56
N TRP A 145 5.14 5.88 -11.47
CA TRP A 145 4.25 6.48 -12.47
C TRP A 145 5.07 7.38 -13.38
N ARG A 146 4.95 7.18 -14.68
CA ARG A 146 5.45 8.08 -15.72
C ARG A 146 4.29 8.88 -16.28
N VAL A 147 4.55 10.09 -16.72
CA VAL A 147 3.55 10.98 -17.31
C VAL A 147 3.99 11.43 -18.69
N SER A 148 3.03 11.70 -19.59
CA SER A 148 3.28 12.09 -20.98
C SER A 148 3.78 13.53 -21.15
N ALA A 149 3.61 14.38 -20.12
CA ALA A 149 4.11 15.75 -20.10
C ALA A 149 5.12 15.96 -18.97
N GLU A 150 5.86 17.08 -19.01
CA GLU A 150 6.74 17.48 -17.91
C GLU A 150 5.90 17.85 -16.68
N PRO A 151 6.18 17.27 -15.50
CA PRO A 151 5.47 17.61 -14.28
C PRO A 151 5.66 19.08 -13.92
N THR A 152 4.57 19.76 -13.61
CA THR A 152 4.57 21.17 -13.14
C THR A 152 4.49 21.28 -11.63
N GLU A 153 4.23 20.16 -10.94
CA GLU A 153 4.05 20.09 -9.50
C GLU A 153 4.85 18.93 -8.89
N ARG A 154 5.10 19.03 -7.60
CA ARG A 154 5.70 17.98 -6.76
C ARG A 154 4.76 17.64 -5.63
N TYR A 155 4.80 16.40 -5.18
CA TYR A 155 3.91 15.90 -4.13
C TYR A 155 4.70 15.29 -2.99
N ALA A 156 4.26 15.56 -1.77
CA ALA A 156 4.75 14.90 -0.56
C ALA A 156 3.56 14.39 0.25
N VAL A 157 3.79 13.34 1.02
CA VAL A 157 2.79 12.80 1.95
C VAL A 157 3.29 13.00 3.36
N VAL A 158 2.48 13.66 4.19
CA VAL A 158 2.78 13.94 5.58
C VAL A 158 1.76 13.27 6.49
N GLU A 159 2.22 12.80 7.64
CA GLU A 159 1.40 12.27 8.71
C GLU A 159 1.05 13.37 9.70
N ARG A 160 -0.21 13.40 10.15
CA ARG A 160 -0.70 14.28 11.21
C ARG A 160 -1.54 13.49 12.21
N ASN A 161 -1.73 14.06 13.38
CA ASN A 161 -2.64 13.55 14.41
C ASN A 161 -2.39 12.07 14.76
N HIS A 162 -1.10 11.66 14.75
CA HIS A 162 -0.72 10.30 15.13
C HIS A 162 -0.88 10.13 16.65
N GLU A 163 -1.72 9.21 17.06
CA GLU A 163 -1.95 8.88 18.46
C GLU A 163 -2.28 7.41 18.68
N MET A 164 -2.03 6.93 19.89
CA MET A 164 -2.41 5.60 20.35
C MET A 164 -3.38 5.77 21.52
N ARG A 165 -4.65 5.42 21.30
CA ARG A 165 -5.74 5.61 22.27
C ARG A 165 -6.00 4.32 23.01
N ALA A 166 -5.84 4.34 24.35
CA ALA A 166 -6.26 3.24 25.19
C ALA A 166 -7.79 3.08 25.14
N GLN A 167 -8.25 1.85 25.13
CA GLN A 167 -9.66 1.51 25.05
C GLN A 167 -10.13 0.86 26.35
N TYR A 168 -11.41 1.00 26.69
CA TYR A 168 -11.99 0.47 27.94
C TYR A 168 -11.89 -1.07 28.06
N TRP A 169 -11.75 -1.79 26.94
CA TRP A 169 -11.55 -3.26 26.93
C TRP A 169 -10.08 -3.68 27.14
N GLY A 170 -9.16 -2.74 27.40
CA GLY A 170 -7.74 -3.03 27.64
C GLY A 170 -6.85 -3.10 26.39
N GLY A 171 -7.38 -2.79 25.20
CA GLY A 171 -6.61 -2.68 23.96
C GLY A 171 -6.26 -1.25 23.60
N TYR A 172 -5.58 -1.07 22.47
CA TYR A 172 -5.25 0.24 21.92
C TYR A 172 -5.73 0.36 20.47
N ILE A 173 -6.17 1.58 20.10
CA ILE A 173 -6.40 1.96 18.71
C ILE A 173 -5.29 2.93 18.32
N ARG A 174 -4.61 2.64 17.21
CA ARG A 174 -3.70 3.55 16.56
C ARG A 174 -4.45 4.37 15.53
N HIS A 175 -4.31 5.68 15.63
CA HIS A 175 -4.94 6.67 14.74
C HIS A 175 -3.88 7.50 14.05
N ASN A 176 -4.10 7.89 12.80
CA ASN A 176 -3.42 8.99 12.13
C ASN A 176 -4.22 9.50 10.93
N GLU A 177 -3.79 10.64 10.44
CA GLU A 177 -4.27 11.25 9.19
C GLU A 177 -3.11 11.41 8.21
N LEU A 178 -3.34 11.10 6.94
CA LEU A 178 -2.37 11.35 5.88
C LEU A 178 -2.85 12.49 4.99
N TYR A 179 -1.97 13.47 4.79
CA TYR A 179 -2.20 14.60 3.92
C TYR A 179 -1.23 14.56 2.74
N ARG A 180 -1.75 14.81 1.53
CA ARG A 180 -0.95 15.08 0.35
C ARG A 180 -0.71 16.59 0.25
N GLN A 181 0.53 16.98 0.26
CA GLN A 181 1.00 18.34 -0.01
C GLN A 181 1.39 18.45 -1.47
N THR A 182 0.90 19.48 -2.13
CA THR A 182 1.23 19.85 -3.52
C THR A 182 2.10 21.09 -3.51
N PHE A 183 3.23 21.02 -4.20
CA PHE A 183 4.20 22.13 -4.31
C PHE A 183 4.40 22.49 -5.77
N ASP A 184 4.69 23.76 -6.03
CA ASP A 184 5.25 24.19 -7.31
C ASP A 184 6.71 23.72 -7.48
N LEU A 185 7.30 23.97 -8.64
CA LEU A 185 8.70 23.60 -8.91
C LEU A 185 9.72 24.43 -8.10
N GLN A 186 9.31 25.57 -7.57
CA GLN A 186 10.10 26.44 -6.70
C GLN A 186 10.06 25.98 -5.23
N GLY A 187 9.17 25.04 -4.89
CA GLY A 187 9.02 24.49 -3.54
C GLY A 187 7.99 25.24 -2.68
N ASN A 188 7.17 26.11 -3.26
CA ASN A 188 6.08 26.75 -2.54
C ASN A 188 4.91 25.79 -2.39
N LEU A 189 4.32 25.72 -1.21
CA LEU A 189 3.13 24.91 -0.93
C LEU A 189 1.91 25.55 -1.61
N LEU A 190 1.29 24.81 -2.54
CA LEU A 190 0.08 25.22 -3.27
C LEU A 190 -1.19 24.72 -2.59
N ALA A 191 -1.18 23.48 -2.10
CA ALA A 191 -2.34 22.84 -1.47
C ALA A 191 -1.92 21.76 -0.48
N GLU A 192 -2.79 21.52 0.51
CA GLU A 192 -2.72 20.36 1.40
C GLU A 192 -4.10 19.70 1.43
N THR A 193 -4.17 18.40 1.11
CA THR A 193 -5.42 17.64 0.98
C THR A 193 -5.38 16.40 1.85
N LEU A 194 -6.40 16.18 2.69
CA LEU A 194 -6.59 14.95 3.44
C LEU A 194 -6.84 13.79 2.47
N VAL A 195 -5.98 12.78 2.48
CA VAL A 195 -6.08 11.61 1.58
C VAL A 195 -6.45 10.32 2.30
N ALA A 196 -6.21 10.24 3.60
CA ALA A 196 -6.63 9.08 4.40
C ALA A 196 -6.77 9.43 5.89
N VAL A 197 -7.78 8.85 6.52
CA VAL A 197 -7.90 8.72 7.98
C VAL A 197 -7.76 7.25 8.31
N ASN A 198 -6.88 6.91 9.25
CA ASN A 198 -6.59 5.54 9.60
C ASN A 198 -6.84 5.31 11.09
N ASP A 199 -7.64 4.28 11.41
CA ASP A 199 -7.84 3.74 12.74
C ASP A 199 -7.63 2.23 12.70
N ALA A 200 -6.77 1.66 13.54
CA ALA A 200 -6.54 0.22 13.61
C ALA A 200 -6.40 -0.25 15.05
N VAL A 201 -7.01 -1.38 15.34
CA VAL A 201 -6.81 -2.08 16.63
C VAL A 201 -5.38 -2.63 16.65
N MET A 202 -4.59 -2.22 17.64
CA MET A 202 -3.24 -2.72 17.82
C MET A 202 -3.29 -4.14 18.40
N MET A 203 -2.57 -5.06 17.76
CA MET A 203 -2.46 -6.46 18.19
C MET A 203 -1.20 -6.68 19.06
N TYR A 204 -0.55 -5.61 19.49
CA TYR A 204 0.64 -5.59 20.36
C TYR A 204 0.53 -4.41 21.33
N SER A 205 1.30 -4.47 22.43
CA SER A 205 1.35 -3.35 23.39
C SER A 205 2.26 -2.24 22.87
N PRO A 206 1.86 -0.98 22.87
CA PRO A 206 2.72 0.15 22.47
C PRO A 206 3.94 0.33 23.38
N TYR A 207 3.92 -0.20 24.62
CA TYR A 207 5.02 -0.11 25.59
C TYR A 207 6.15 -1.12 25.39
N LEU A 208 6.02 -2.09 24.49
CA LEU A 208 7.08 -3.09 24.23
C LEU A 208 8.28 -2.53 23.44
N GLU A 209 8.16 -1.34 22.86
CA GLU A 209 9.24 -0.71 22.08
C GLU A 209 10.24 0.07 22.96
N GLU A 210 9.86 0.55 24.13
CA GLU A 210 10.74 1.31 25.02
C GLU A 210 11.82 0.45 25.69
N SER A 211 11.58 -0.83 25.91
CA SER A 211 12.51 -1.75 26.58
C SER A 211 13.71 -2.20 25.71
N LYS A 212 13.77 -1.85 24.44
CA LYS A 212 14.89 -2.21 23.53
C LYS A 212 15.89 -1.08 23.27
N LYS A 213 15.67 0.10 23.85
CA LYS A 213 16.58 1.24 23.69
C LYS A 213 17.59 1.39 24.86
N GLU A 214 17.47 0.56 25.89
CA GLU A 214 18.34 0.58 27.08
C GLU A 214 19.17 -0.71 27.24
N GLY A 215 19.66 -1.30 26.15
CA GLY A 215 20.51 -2.47 26.20
C GLY A 215 21.70 -2.36 25.24
#